data_dfcabb1e4df479950ea1ec7b6432789a
#
_entry.id   dfcabb1e4df479950ea1ec7b6432789a
#
_cell.length_a   1.000
_cell.length_b   1.000
_cell.length_c   1.000
_cell.angle_alpha   90.00
_cell.angle_beta   90.00
_cell.angle_gamma   90.00
#
_symmetry.space_group_name_H-M   'P 1'
#
loop_
_entity.id
_entity.type
_entity.pdbx_description
1 polymer ?
#
loop_
_entity_poly.entity_id
_entity_poly.type
_entity_poly.pdbx_seq_one_letter_code
_entity_poly.pdbx_strand_id
1 'polypeptide(L)'
;VINIAGMQHLGMSCIPEKPVSMVIYGAKNDTTVPPEDILAADGYFYEPMKNTVHDWKSKLNCKKSSKSDISDPAEITIEHFYDCIDDKTVTSILDHNNDHDWPKPYKWGINLLFDPLLN
;
A
#
# COMPACT_ATOMS: atom_id res chain seq x y z
N VAL A 1 -1.98 -2.22 -10.56
CA VAL A 1 -1.06 -3.05 -9.77
C VAL A 1 -1.60 -3.19 -8.36
N ILE A 2 -1.63 -4.40 -7.84
CA ILE A 2 -1.93 -4.68 -6.44
C ILE A 2 -0.69 -5.33 -5.83
N ASN A 3 -0.14 -4.69 -4.79
CA ASN A 3 1.00 -5.19 -4.05
C ASN A 3 0.54 -5.58 -2.64
N ILE A 4 0.74 -6.84 -2.29
CA ILE A 4 0.32 -7.39 -0.99
C ILE A 4 1.55 -7.88 -0.25
N ALA A 5 1.84 -7.25 0.89
CA ALA A 5 2.95 -7.60 1.77
C ALA A 5 4.33 -7.61 1.08
N GLY A 6 4.48 -6.85 0.00
CA GLY A 6 5.74 -6.73 -0.75
C GLY A 6 6.22 -5.28 -0.71
N MET A 7 7.47 -5.07 -0.35
CA MET A 7 8.11 -3.76 -0.37
C MET A 7 9.38 -3.84 -1.24
N GLN A 8 9.77 -2.72 -1.83
CA GLN A 8 11.02 -2.64 -2.56
C GLN A 8 12.20 -2.62 -1.59
N HIS A 9 13.35 -3.14 -1.97
CA HIS A 9 14.56 -2.95 -1.19
C HIS A 9 14.93 -1.47 -1.11
N LEU A 10 15.45 -1.06 0.03
CA LEU A 10 15.81 0.34 0.26
C LEU A 10 16.79 0.83 -0.83
N GLY A 11 16.48 1.98 -1.43
CA GLY A 11 17.28 2.57 -2.49
C GLY A 11 17.09 1.95 -3.87
N MET A 12 16.19 0.97 -4.02
CA MET A 12 15.96 0.28 -5.30
C MET A 12 14.52 0.48 -5.80
N SER A 13 13.97 1.65 -5.53
CA SER A 13 12.60 1.99 -5.96
C SER A 13 12.46 2.02 -7.47
N CYS A 14 11.35 1.48 -7.96
CA CYS A 14 11.01 1.45 -9.38
C CYS A 14 9.56 1.91 -9.59
N ILE A 15 9.37 2.87 -10.47
CA ILE A 15 8.04 3.39 -10.82
C ILE A 15 7.86 3.20 -12.32
N PRO A 16 6.72 2.64 -12.81
CA PRO A 16 6.46 2.48 -14.23
C PRO A 16 6.48 3.82 -14.98
N GLU A 17 6.99 3.82 -16.21
CA GLU A 17 6.95 4.99 -17.08
C GLU A 17 5.53 5.37 -17.47
N LYS A 18 4.70 4.36 -17.76
CA LYS A 18 3.29 4.58 -18.12
C LYS A 18 2.42 4.68 -16.86
N PRO A 19 1.44 5.58 -16.84
CA PRO A 19 0.53 5.70 -15.71
C PRO A 19 -0.21 4.40 -15.42
N VAL A 20 -0.11 3.91 -14.20
CA VAL A 20 -0.77 2.70 -13.70
C VAL A 20 -1.28 2.96 -12.28
N SER A 21 -2.53 2.61 -12.01
CA SER A 21 -3.06 2.65 -10.65
C SER A 21 -2.39 1.61 -9.75
N MET A 22 -2.18 1.95 -8.48
CA MET A 22 -1.57 1.06 -7.50
C MET A 22 -2.42 0.96 -6.25
N VAL A 23 -2.55 -0.27 -5.74
CA VAL A 23 -2.98 -0.55 -4.37
C VAL A 23 -1.83 -1.25 -3.67
N ILE A 24 -1.40 -0.72 -2.54
CA ILE A 24 -0.36 -1.33 -1.71
C ILE A 24 -0.92 -1.64 -0.33
N TYR A 25 -0.77 -2.88 0.10
CA TYR A 25 -1.16 -3.38 1.41
C TYR A 25 0.08 -3.79 2.19
N GLY A 26 0.23 -3.25 3.39
CA GLY A 26 1.25 -3.64 4.33
C GLY A 26 0.64 -3.90 5.71
N ALA A 27 1.24 -4.81 6.46
CA ALA A 27 0.83 -5.14 7.82
C ALA A 27 1.90 -4.69 8.81
N LYS A 28 1.49 -3.97 9.84
CA LYS A 28 2.41 -3.34 10.79
C LYS A 28 3.29 -4.34 11.53
N ASN A 29 2.77 -5.54 11.80
CA ASN A 29 3.50 -6.60 12.50
C ASN A 29 4.26 -7.55 11.57
N ASP A 30 4.33 -7.23 10.27
CA ASP A 30 5.12 -7.98 9.31
C ASP A 30 6.62 -7.78 9.60
N THR A 31 7.30 -8.85 10.00
CA THR A 31 8.74 -8.87 10.24
C THR A 31 9.52 -9.45 9.07
N THR A 32 8.83 -10.05 8.10
CA THR A 32 9.42 -10.61 6.88
C THR A 32 9.68 -9.52 5.85
N VAL A 33 8.67 -8.70 5.57
CA VAL A 33 8.77 -7.53 4.70
C VAL A 33 8.08 -6.35 5.38
N PRO A 34 8.74 -5.70 6.34
CA PRO A 34 8.12 -4.63 7.12
C PRO A 34 7.69 -3.45 6.24
N PRO A 35 6.53 -2.84 6.51
CA PRO A 35 6.10 -1.63 5.82
C PRO A 35 6.76 -0.36 6.35
N GLU A 36 7.50 -0.45 7.45
CA GLU A 36 8.18 0.66 8.10
C GLU A 36 9.70 0.50 8.00
N ASP A 37 10.43 1.55 8.38
CA ASP A 37 11.89 1.56 8.35
C ASP A 37 12.47 0.79 9.56
N ILE A 38 12.32 -0.54 9.51
CA ILE A 38 12.87 -1.45 10.51
C ILE A 38 13.63 -2.59 9.81
N LEU A 39 14.60 -3.19 10.53
CA LEU A 39 15.36 -4.32 10.02
C LEU A 39 14.45 -5.54 9.84
N ALA A 40 14.41 -6.09 8.63
CA ALA A 40 13.65 -7.30 8.33
C ALA A 40 14.35 -8.57 8.84
N ALA A 41 13.59 -9.67 8.90
CA ALA A 41 14.10 -10.97 9.35
C ALA A 41 15.25 -11.50 8.49
N ASP A 42 15.31 -11.13 7.20
CA ASP A 42 16.39 -11.51 6.28
C ASP A 42 17.66 -10.66 6.41
N GLY A 43 17.67 -9.67 7.31
CA GLY A 43 18.82 -8.78 7.52
C GLY A 43 18.87 -7.58 6.59
N TYR A 44 17.88 -7.36 5.74
CA TYR A 44 17.78 -6.21 4.86
C TYR A 44 16.79 -5.17 5.36
N PHE A 45 16.95 -3.94 4.88
CA PHE A 45 15.93 -2.89 4.98
C PHE A 45 15.15 -2.80 3.69
N TYR A 46 13.84 -2.66 3.82
CA TYR A 46 12.94 -2.40 2.69
C TYR A 46 12.55 -0.92 2.65
N GLU A 47 12.20 -0.44 1.47
CA GLU A 47 11.67 0.92 1.33
C GLU A 47 10.38 1.06 2.12
N PRO A 48 10.25 2.02 3.06
CA PRO A 48 9.02 2.23 3.80
C PRO A 48 7.83 2.43 2.85
N MET A 49 6.70 1.81 3.16
CA MET A 49 5.49 1.88 2.33
C MET A 49 5.09 3.33 2.02
N LYS A 50 5.18 4.22 3.00
CA LYS A 50 4.88 5.65 2.83
C LYS A 50 5.71 6.33 1.74
N ASN A 51 6.97 5.92 1.57
CA ASN A 51 7.86 6.49 0.56
C ASN A 51 7.46 6.02 -0.84
N THR A 52 7.14 4.73 -1.00
CA THR A 52 6.64 4.18 -2.25
C THR A 52 5.33 4.86 -2.66
N VAL A 53 4.41 5.04 -1.72
CA VAL A 53 3.14 5.76 -1.96
C VAL A 53 3.40 7.21 -2.36
N HIS A 54 4.32 7.89 -1.68
CA HIS A 54 4.69 9.28 -2.01
C HIS A 54 5.25 9.38 -3.44
N ASP A 55 6.12 8.48 -3.84
CA ASP A 55 6.73 8.48 -5.17
C ASP A 55 5.68 8.22 -6.26
N TRP A 56 4.78 7.27 -6.05
CA TRP A 56 3.71 6.96 -6.99
C TRP A 56 2.72 8.10 -7.14
N LYS A 57 2.22 8.66 -6.04
CA LYS A 57 1.28 9.78 -6.11
C LYS A 57 1.90 11.02 -6.75
N SER A 58 3.20 11.25 -6.53
CA SER A 58 3.94 12.36 -7.15
C SER A 58 4.11 12.13 -8.65
N LYS A 59 4.51 10.94 -9.05
CA LYS A 59 4.64 10.55 -10.47
C LYS A 59 3.32 10.67 -11.23
N LEU A 60 2.21 10.28 -10.61
CA LEU A 60 0.88 10.37 -11.18
C LEU A 60 0.23 11.75 -11.01
N ASN A 61 0.91 12.67 -10.34
CA ASN A 61 0.41 14.03 -10.10
C ASN A 61 -0.98 14.03 -9.46
N CYS A 62 -1.18 13.23 -8.42
CA CYS A 62 -2.43 13.17 -7.69
C CYS A 62 -2.67 14.45 -6.88
N LYS A 63 -3.83 15.07 -7.05
CA LYS A 63 -4.15 16.38 -6.46
C LYS A 63 -5.05 16.29 -5.24
N LYS A 64 -5.72 15.17 -5.03
CA LYS A 64 -6.67 14.99 -3.95
C LYS A 64 -6.38 13.71 -3.19
N SER A 65 -6.77 13.70 -1.92
CA SER A 65 -6.64 12.52 -1.07
C SER A 65 -7.77 12.44 -0.06
N SER A 66 -8.04 11.23 0.40
CA SER A 66 -8.92 10.94 1.52
C SER A 66 -8.26 9.93 2.43
N LYS A 67 -8.59 9.97 3.72
CA LYS A 67 -8.10 9.03 4.72
C LYS A 67 -9.26 8.46 5.49
N SER A 68 -9.25 7.14 5.69
CA SER A 68 -10.29 6.43 6.45
C SER A 68 -9.64 5.45 7.41
N ASP A 69 -10.18 5.37 8.62
CA ASP A 69 -9.81 4.36 9.61
C ASP A 69 -10.99 3.41 9.79
N ILE A 70 -10.70 2.11 9.73
CA ILE A 70 -11.68 1.03 9.91
C ILE A 70 -11.24 0.21 11.12
N SER A 71 -12.19 -0.17 11.99
CA SER A 71 -11.91 -0.97 13.18
C SER A 71 -12.52 -2.37 13.14
N ASP A 72 -13.45 -2.62 12.24
CA ASP A 72 -14.15 -3.90 12.11
C ASP A 72 -14.33 -4.23 10.61
N PRO A 73 -13.94 -5.40 10.12
CA PRO A 73 -13.45 -6.59 10.84
C PRO A 73 -11.96 -6.54 11.24
N ALA A 74 -11.22 -5.53 10.84
CA ALA A 74 -9.82 -5.35 11.18
C ALA A 74 -9.51 -3.87 11.37
N GLU A 75 -8.51 -3.56 12.18
CA GLU A 75 -8.03 -2.19 12.36
C GLU A 75 -7.08 -1.83 11.22
N ILE A 76 -7.56 -1.03 10.28
CA ILE A 76 -6.79 -0.59 9.12
C ILE A 76 -6.92 0.91 8.89
N THR A 77 -5.87 1.49 8.32
CA THR A 77 -5.84 2.86 7.80
C THR A 77 -5.74 2.82 6.29
N ILE A 78 -6.67 3.47 5.61
CA ILE A 78 -6.69 3.58 4.15
C ILE A 78 -6.44 5.04 3.78
N GLU A 79 -5.44 5.28 2.93
CA GLU A 79 -5.24 6.55 2.26
C GLU A 79 -5.45 6.35 0.76
N HIS A 80 -6.35 7.13 0.18
CA HIS A 80 -6.69 7.05 -1.23
C HIS A 80 -6.35 8.37 -1.90
N PHE A 81 -5.48 8.31 -2.92
CA PHE A 81 -5.06 9.45 -3.71
C PHE A 81 -5.71 9.38 -5.08
N TYR A 82 -6.35 10.46 -5.49
CA TYR A 82 -7.15 10.52 -6.71
C TYR A 82 -6.99 11.88 -7.41
N ASP A 83 -7.73 12.12 -8.46
CA ASP A 83 -7.52 13.25 -9.36
C ASP A 83 -6.08 13.27 -9.88
N CYS A 84 -5.67 12.12 -10.42
CA CYS A 84 -4.34 11.88 -10.95
C CYS A 84 -4.37 11.87 -12.47
N ILE A 85 -3.18 11.77 -13.11
CA ILE A 85 -3.05 11.61 -14.57
C ILE A 85 -3.87 10.40 -15.03
N ASP A 86 -4.60 10.54 -16.15
CA ASP A 86 -5.39 9.49 -16.80
C ASP A 86 -6.36 8.77 -15.86
N ASP A 87 -6.94 9.50 -14.91
CA ASP A 87 -7.88 8.96 -13.91
C ASP A 87 -7.30 7.79 -13.08
N LYS A 88 -5.99 7.72 -12.97
CA LYS A 88 -5.32 6.73 -12.13
C LYS A 88 -5.48 7.08 -10.66
N THR A 89 -5.25 6.08 -9.81
CA THR A 89 -5.34 6.23 -8.36
C THR A 89 -4.20 5.51 -7.67
N VAL A 90 -3.90 5.95 -6.46
CA VAL A 90 -2.97 5.28 -5.55
C VAL A 90 -3.68 5.05 -4.23
N THR A 91 -3.69 3.82 -3.74
CA THR A 91 -4.33 3.48 -2.47
C THR A 91 -3.33 2.77 -1.58
N SER A 92 -3.16 3.30 -0.38
CA SER A 92 -2.31 2.72 0.67
C SER A 92 -3.20 2.13 1.75
N ILE A 93 -2.96 0.89 2.11
CA ILE A 93 -3.70 0.16 3.15
C ILE A 93 -2.71 -0.36 4.18
N LEU A 94 -2.78 0.17 5.40
CA LEU A 94 -1.97 -0.30 6.52
C LEU A 94 -2.86 -1.07 7.50
N ASP A 95 -2.56 -2.35 7.67
CA ASP A 95 -3.20 -3.20 8.67
C ASP A 95 -2.41 -3.16 9.97
N HIS A 96 -3.05 -2.73 11.06
CA HIS A 96 -2.36 -2.48 12.31
C HIS A 96 -2.05 -3.75 13.13
N ASN A 97 -2.72 -4.88 12.81
CA ASN A 97 -2.64 -6.09 13.64
C ASN A 97 -2.24 -7.36 12.87
N ASN A 98 -2.15 -7.29 11.55
CA ASN A 98 -1.73 -8.45 10.75
C ASN A 98 -0.21 -8.56 10.67
N ASP A 99 0.25 -9.72 10.23
CA ASP A 99 1.64 -10.01 9.95
C ASP A 99 1.85 -10.25 8.43
N HIS A 100 2.79 -11.08 8.02
CA HIS A 100 3.07 -11.33 6.60
C HIS A 100 2.03 -12.25 5.97
N ASP A 101 0.84 -11.71 5.69
CA ASP A 101 -0.31 -12.46 5.18
C ASP A 101 -1.29 -11.57 4.42
N TRP A 102 -2.29 -12.19 3.78
CA TRP A 102 -3.42 -11.51 3.17
C TRP A 102 -4.27 -10.78 4.22
N PRO A 103 -4.97 -9.70 3.83
CA PRO A 103 -5.94 -9.10 4.72
C PRO A 103 -7.07 -10.08 5.06
N LYS A 104 -7.45 -10.12 6.32
CA LYS A 104 -8.44 -11.06 6.87
C LYS A 104 -9.64 -10.33 7.45
N PRO A 105 -10.86 -10.89 7.37
CA PRO A 105 -11.23 -12.19 6.75
C PRO A 105 -11.08 -12.19 5.22
N TYR A 106 -10.77 -13.33 4.65
CA TYR A 106 -10.33 -13.47 3.26
C TYR A 106 -11.24 -12.80 2.22
N LYS A 107 -12.55 -13.04 2.32
CA LYS A 107 -13.53 -12.46 1.37
C LYS A 107 -13.57 -10.93 1.46
N TRP A 108 -13.56 -10.40 2.65
CA TRP A 108 -13.48 -8.96 2.89
C TRP A 108 -12.16 -8.40 2.38
N GLY A 109 -11.06 -9.10 2.63
CA GLY A 109 -9.73 -8.70 2.18
C GLY A 109 -9.62 -8.58 0.66
N ILE A 110 -10.22 -9.49 -0.09
CA ILE A 110 -10.28 -9.39 -1.55
C ILE A 110 -10.98 -8.09 -1.96
N ASN A 111 -12.15 -7.82 -1.42
CA ASN A 111 -12.89 -6.59 -1.74
C ASN A 111 -12.09 -5.35 -1.37
N LEU A 112 -11.47 -5.33 -0.20
CA LEU A 112 -10.61 -4.24 0.24
C LEU A 112 -9.51 -3.89 -0.77
N LEU A 113 -8.90 -4.91 -1.38
CA LEU A 113 -7.81 -4.73 -2.33
C LEU A 113 -8.29 -4.31 -3.72
N PHE A 114 -9.44 -4.81 -4.16
CA PHE A 114 -9.92 -4.58 -5.52
C PHE A 114 -10.86 -3.39 -5.66
N ASP A 115 -11.68 -3.08 -4.66
CA ASP A 115 -12.64 -1.97 -4.72
C ASP A 115 -12.00 -0.62 -5.11
N PRO A 116 -10.81 -0.23 -4.60
CA PRO A 116 -10.17 1.02 -4.99
C PRO A 116 -9.85 1.12 -6.48
N LEU A 117 -9.67 0.00 -7.18
CA LEU A 117 -9.38 -0.04 -8.61
C LEU A 117 -10.64 0.04 -9.46
N LEU A 118 -11.81 -0.28 -8.89
CA LEU A 118 -13.10 -0.27 -9.59
C LEU A 118 -13.80 1.09 -9.50
N ASN A 119 -13.38 1.91 -8.59
CA ASN A 119 -13.87 3.26 -8.38
C ASN A 119 -12.86 4.27 -8.91
#